data_d1ed8f3ac86524ef94fce0d5144a37d1
#
_entry.id   d1ed8f3ac86524ef94fce0d5144a37d1
#
_cell.length_a   1.000
_cell.length_b   1.000
_cell.length_c   1.000
_cell.angle_alpha   90.00
_cell.angle_beta   90.00
_cell.angle_gamma   90.00
#
_symmetry.space_group_name_H-M   'P 1'
#
loop_
_entity.id
_entity.type
_entity.pdbx_description
1 polymer ?
#
loop_
_entity_poly.entity_id
_entity_poly.type
_entity_poly.pdbx_seq_one_letter_code
_entity_poly.pdbx_strand_id
1 'polypeptide(L)'
;VYAPYWRVSGMFFQWIFGREHYKASYGTSAWESFKKLRSNLWFRTFPAFDTSKWGLPSIGLRAQAVKVLPFNKQRMGSDPLLVRQTVPFKEAVNLVRHSVESIGTADGIDIEMVKFELVGERYSLLFFPFYCYALKGSKGKSMLLVDALSHKVIKGTVDVDEIKGNPVGDKIPYRPLWFLPFTCPNCGWDFPLKPHAKIHVCESCAQAWQEQGGEYVSVPYRVAAADDSSGVSWKYLPFWRLTAAIKSGQAQYRTLKEFFELFPLPRVMDGDSLKKRNICFYVPAFRIRDVRAVDKFAAQLTRKQPQFTETAFSGNEQDVLYDVWLSMKDAKEMAYVLLYSMTNKDHKKTKDIVRDAELHFVNARLLWLPFMEKGIYLRESQTDFALQKNAIELD
;
A
#
# COMPACT_ATOMS: atom_id res chain seq x y z
N VAL A 1 -1.10 2.07 34.50
CA VAL A 1 -0.66 3.13 33.59
C VAL A 1 -0.78 2.63 32.17
N TYR A 2 -1.26 3.46 31.26
CA TYR A 2 -1.36 3.14 29.84
C TYR A 2 -0.52 4.13 29.03
N ALA A 3 0.45 3.61 28.28
CA ALA A 3 1.33 4.43 27.45
C ALA A 3 0.94 4.35 25.98
N PRO A 4 0.93 5.49 25.24
CA PRO A 4 0.52 5.52 23.85
C PRO A 4 1.65 5.05 22.92
N TYR A 5 1.28 4.23 21.91
CA TYR A 5 2.16 3.75 20.87
C TYR A 5 1.51 3.91 19.50
N TRP A 6 2.24 4.40 18.52
CA TRP A 6 1.85 4.33 17.13
C TRP A 6 2.07 2.93 16.60
N ARG A 7 1.02 2.29 16.11
CA ARG A 7 1.09 1.07 15.32
C ARG A 7 0.87 1.43 13.87
N VAL A 8 1.80 1.00 13.04
CA VAL A 8 1.71 1.19 11.58
C VAL A 8 1.76 -0.17 10.91
N SER A 9 0.92 -0.37 9.91
CA SER A 9 0.89 -1.57 9.07
C SER A 9 0.62 -1.20 7.62
N GLY A 10 1.12 -2.01 6.70
CA GLY A 10 0.91 -1.88 5.27
C GLY A 10 1.63 -2.97 4.49
N MET A 11 1.46 -2.99 3.18
CA MET A 11 2.25 -3.82 2.29
C MET A 11 3.51 -3.04 1.88
N PHE A 12 4.65 -3.56 2.24
CA PHE A 12 5.95 -2.99 1.92
C PHE A 12 6.48 -3.54 0.60
N PHE A 13 6.90 -2.64 -0.27
CA PHE A 13 7.58 -2.93 -1.51
C PHE A 13 8.94 -2.23 -1.52
N GLN A 14 9.98 -2.97 -1.86
CA GLN A 14 11.33 -2.44 -1.98
C GLN A 14 11.95 -2.91 -3.27
N TRP A 15 12.32 -1.96 -4.13
CA TRP A 15 13.10 -2.18 -5.31
C TRP A 15 14.58 -1.84 -5.03
N ILE A 16 15.46 -2.80 -5.30
CA ILE A 16 16.91 -2.65 -5.16
C ILE A 16 17.51 -2.80 -6.54
N PHE A 17 18.24 -1.79 -6.96
CA PHE A 17 19.05 -1.79 -8.18
C PHE A 17 20.52 -1.71 -7.79
N GLY A 18 21.36 -2.52 -8.41
CA GLY A 18 22.76 -2.55 -8.10
C GLY A 18 23.54 -3.41 -9.06
N ARG A 19 24.82 -3.61 -8.72
CA ARG A 19 25.70 -4.52 -9.41
C ARG A 19 26.29 -5.48 -8.40
N GLU A 20 26.42 -6.74 -8.79
CA GLU A 20 27.10 -7.77 -8.02
C GLU A 20 28.34 -8.26 -8.75
N HIS A 21 29.37 -8.57 -7.98
CA HIS A 21 30.62 -9.05 -8.50
C HIS A 21 30.51 -10.55 -8.77
N TYR A 22 30.64 -10.91 -10.03
CA TYR A 22 30.55 -12.29 -10.50
C TYR A 22 31.91 -12.84 -10.87
N LYS A 23 32.29 -13.98 -10.29
CA LYS A 23 33.48 -14.73 -10.71
C LYS A 23 33.06 -15.73 -11.80
N ALA A 24 33.45 -15.46 -13.03
CA ALA A 24 33.25 -16.40 -14.13
C ALA A 24 34.19 -17.62 -14.02
N SER A 25 33.74 -18.74 -14.57
CA SER A 25 34.44 -20.05 -14.49
C SER A 25 35.90 -20.07 -15.04
N TYR A 26 36.31 -19.04 -15.78
CA TYR A 26 37.63 -18.90 -16.36
C TYR A 26 38.52 -17.81 -15.69
N GLY A 27 38.26 -17.48 -14.44
CA GLY A 27 39.08 -16.53 -13.70
C GLY A 27 38.87 -15.04 -14.04
N THR A 28 38.00 -14.72 -14.98
CA THR A 28 37.57 -13.34 -15.26
C THR A 28 36.50 -12.93 -14.27
N SER A 29 36.67 -11.74 -13.67
CA SER A 29 35.61 -11.16 -12.82
C SER A 29 34.88 -10.07 -13.59
N ALA A 30 33.56 -10.08 -13.52
CA ALA A 30 32.73 -9.07 -14.15
C ALA A 30 31.64 -8.58 -13.17
N TRP A 31 31.20 -7.35 -13.37
CA TRP A 31 30.06 -6.80 -12.66
C TRP A 31 28.78 -7.05 -13.44
N GLU A 32 27.78 -7.67 -12.82
CA GLU A 32 26.46 -7.87 -13.41
C GLU A 32 25.43 -6.98 -12.71
N SER A 33 24.67 -6.22 -13.51
CA SER A 33 23.57 -5.41 -12.99
C SER A 33 22.42 -6.30 -12.52
N PHE A 34 21.85 -6.01 -11.38
CA PHE A 34 20.66 -6.69 -10.89
C PHE A 34 19.54 -5.71 -10.55
N LYS A 35 18.31 -6.24 -10.56
CA LYS A 35 17.11 -5.57 -10.07
C LYS A 35 16.28 -6.57 -9.27
N LYS A 36 15.99 -6.26 -8.03
CA LYS A 36 15.30 -7.17 -7.11
C LYS A 36 14.13 -6.48 -6.43
N LEU A 37 12.95 -7.13 -6.49
CA LEU A 37 11.78 -6.75 -5.70
C LEU A 37 11.73 -7.56 -4.41
N ARG A 38 11.58 -6.88 -3.28
CA ARG A 38 11.17 -7.45 -2.00
C ARG A 38 9.80 -6.91 -1.65
N SER A 39 8.89 -7.78 -1.24
CA SER A 39 7.56 -7.40 -0.78
C SER A 39 7.16 -8.25 0.42
N ASN A 40 6.61 -7.61 1.43
CA ASN A 40 6.12 -8.27 2.63
C ASN A 40 5.12 -7.40 3.38
N LEU A 41 4.30 -8.04 4.20
CA LEU A 41 3.52 -7.31 5.20
C LEU A 41 4.46 -6.68 6.21
N TRP A 42 4.32 -5.37 6.40
CA TRP A 42 5.16 -4.62 7.30
C TRP A 42 4.33 -4.12 8.48
N PHE A 43 4.88 -4.35 9.68
CA PHE A 43 4.28 -3.91 10.93
C PHE A 43 5.36 -3.34 11.83
N ARG A 44 5.10 -2.17 12.38
CA ARG A 44 5.96 -1.52 13.37
C ARG A 44 5.13 -0.85 14.45
N THR A 45 5.71 -0.79 15.63
CA THR A 45 5.14 -0.09 16.77
C THR A 45 6.20 0.85 17.33
N PHE A 46 5.87 2.12 17.45
CA PHE A 46 6.76 3.16 17.96
C PHE A 46 6.13 3.81 19.20
N PRO A 47 6.91 4.18 20.22
CA PRO A 47 6.38 5.01 21.29
C PRO A 47 5.81 6.31 20.73
N ALA A 48 4.62 6.69 21.17
CA ALA A 48 3.99 7.96 20.84
C ALA A 48 4.25 9.04 21.89
N PHE A 49 5.23 8.82 22.78
CA PHE A 49 5.64 9.70 23.86
C PHE A 49 7.16 9.67 24.03
N ASP A 50 7.71 10.62 24.77
CA ASP A 50 9.14 10.66 25.09
C ASP A 50 9.49 9.51 26.05
N THR A 51 10.28 8.56 25.55
CA THR A 51 10.72 7.37 26.30
C THR A 51 12.02 7.59 27.07
N SER A 52 12.73 8.70 26.82
CA SER A 52 14.06 8.96 27.43
C SER A 52 14.05 8.91 28.95
N LYS A 53 12.97 9.38 29.54
CA LYS A 53 12.77 9.44 30.99
C LYS A 53 12.23 8.13 31.59
N TRP A 54 11.75 7.20 30.76
CA TRP A 54 11.12 5.96 31.20
C TRP A 54 12.04 4.77 31.11
N GLY A 55 13.19 4.91 30.45
CA GLY A 55 14.09 3.79 30.16
C GLY A 55 13.44 2.66 29.38
N LEU A 56 12.30 2.96 28.70
CA LEU A 56 11.56 1.99 27.92
C LEU A 56 12.26 1.81 26.58
N PRO A 57 12.81 0.63 26.28
CA PRO A 57 13.21 0.32 24.94
C PRO A 57 11.96 0.28 24.06
N SER A 58 12.11 0.45 22.74
CA SER A 58 11.08 0.11 21.80
C SER A 58 10.48 -1.24 22.19
N ILE A 59 9.18 -1.28 22.51
CA ILE A 59 8.54 -2.53 22.89
C ILE A 59 8.57 -3.42 21.65
N GLY A 60 9.38 -4.47 21.68
CA GLY A 60 9.45 -5.50 20.67
C GLY A 60 8.19 -6.38 20.62
N LEU A 61 7.06 -5.83 21.08
CA LEU A 61 5.76 -6.48 21.00
C LEU A 61 5.33 -6.54 19.55
N ARG A 62 5.20 -7.76 19.07
CA ARG A 62 4.47 -8.04 17.86
C ARG A 62 3.00 -7.74 18.15
N ALA A 63 2.57 -6.51 17.84
CA ALA A 63 1.18 -6.09 18.01
C ALA A 63 0.17 -7.01 17.29
N GLN A 64 0.65 -7.89 16.41
CA GLN A 64 -0.10 -8.95 15.74
C GLN A 64 -0.53 -10.08 16.69
N ALA A 65 0.24 -10.33 17.74
CA ALA A 65 -0.04 -11.42 18.70
C ALA A 65 -1.01 -10.99 19.81
N VAL A 66 -1.38 -9.71 19.85
CA VAL A 66 -2.21 -9.14 20.92
C VAL A 66 -3.57 -8.76 20.38
N LYS A 67 -4.63 -9.22 21.04
CA LYS A 67 -6.00 -8.77 20.73
C LYS A 67 -6.15 -7.29 21.08
N VAL A 68 -6.35 -6.47 20.06
CA VAL A 68 -6.60 -5.04 20.22
C VAL A 68 -8.09 -4.80 20.38
N LEU A 69 -8.48 -4.06 21.39
CA LEU A 69 -9.86 -3.67 21.67
C LEU A 69 -10.07 -2.19 21.32
N PRO A 70 -11.27 -1.76 20.93
CA PRO A 70 -11.60 -0.36 20.81
C PRO A 70 -11.34 0.38 22.13
N PHE A 71 -10.80 1.59 22.00
CA PHE A 71 -10.52 2.43 23.18
C PHE A 71 -11.81 2.74 23.96
N ASN A 72 -11.81 2.37 25.25
CA ASN A 72 -12.90 2.66 26.15
C ASN A 72 -12.35 2.88 27.56
N LYS A 73 -12.41 4.12 28.06
CA LYS A 73 -11.94 4.47 29.42
C LYS A 73 -12.59 3.64 30.52
N GLN A 74 -13.87 3.30 30.40
CA GLN A 74 -14.60 2.51 31.41
C GLN A 74 -14.03 1.10 31.58
N ARG A 75 -13.43 0.54 30.52
CA ARG A 75 -12.79 -0.80 30.55
C ARG A 75 -11.37 -0.79 31.06
N MET A 76 -10.78 0.37 31.27
CA MET A 76 -9.38 0.52 31.70
C MET A 76 -9.21 0.53 33.23
N GLY A 77 -10.27 0.37 34.01
CA GLY A 77 -10.29 0.40 35.46
C GLY A 77 -10.90 1.69 36.01
N SER A 78 -10.97 1.81 37.36
CA SER A 78 -11.63 2.91 38.02
C SER A 78 -10.91 4.26 37.93
N ASP A 79 -9.58 4.25 37.72
CA ASP A 79 -8.77 5.47 37.57
C ASP A 79 -7.54 5.21 36.69
N PRO A 80 -7.75 5.08 35.36
CA PRO A 80 -6.65 4.78 34.45
C PRO A 80 -5.74 5.99 34.26
N LEU A 81 -4.49 5.88 34.65
CA LEU A 81 -3.47 6.88 34.34
C LEU A 81 -3.04 6.72 32.87
N LEU A 82 -3.37 7.70 32.05
CA LEU A 82 -3.02 7.73 30.63
C LEU A 82 -1.82 8.66 30.42
N VAL A 83 -0.75 8.14 29.82
CA VAL A 83 0.41 8.96 29.45
C VAL A 83 0.05 9.79 28.21
N ARG A 84 0.47 11.06 28.25
CA ARG A 84 0.21 12.00 27.15
C ARG A 84 0.98 11.60 25.90
N GLN A 85 0.30 11.61 24.76
CA GLN A 85 0.95 11.53 23.43
C GLN A 85 1.73 12.82 23.18
N THR A 86 3.04 12.71 22.90
CA THR A 86 3.92 13.83 22.54
C THR A 86 4.42 13.75 21.11
N VAL A 87 4.43 12.56 20.51
CA VAL A 87 4.82 12.35 19.10
C VAL A 87 3.58 12.47 18.21
N PRO A 88 3.43 13.54 17.41
CA PRO A 88 2.29 13.75 16.54
C PRO A 88 2.30 12.77 15.36
N PHE A 89 1.14 12.59 14.71
CA PHE A 89 0.97 11.69 13.57
C PHE A 89 1.98 11.95 12.43
N LYS A 90 2.24 13.21 12.10
CA LYS A 90 3.20 13.60 11.06
C LYS A 90 4.62 13.09 11.34
N GLU A 91 5.03 13.15 12.58
CA GLU A 91 6.35 12.65 13.01
C GLU A 91 6.40 11.13 12.96
N ALA A 92 5.32 10.44 13.36
CA ALA A 92 5.21 9.00 13.22
C ALA A 92 5.38 8.54 11.75
N VAL A 93 4.80 9.26 10.79
CA VAL A 93 4.99 8.99 9.36
C VAL A 93 6.46 9.13 8.95
N ASN A 94 7.16 10.15 9.42
CA ASN A 94 8.57 10.35 9.14
C ASN A 94 9.44 9.24 9.73
N LEU A 95 9.17 8.83 10.97
CA LEU A 95 9.87 7.70 11.62
C LEU A 95 9.72 6.40 10.85
N VAL A 96 8.54 6.14 10.30
CA VAL A 96 8.29 4.99 9.42
C VAL A 96 9.21 5.04 8.20
N ARG A 97 9.25 6.15 7.49
CA ARG A 97 10.07 6.32 6.29
C ARG A 97 11.55 6.09 6.59
N HIS A 98 12.10 6.71 7.62
CA HIS A 98 13.51 6.52 8.02
C HIS A 98 13.83 5.09 8.47
N SER A 99 12.90 4.39 9.14
CA SER A 99 13.13 3.01 9.59
C SER A 99 13.25 2.00 8.46
N VAL A 100 12.80 2.35 7.26
CA VAL A 100 12.78 1.49 6.07
C VAL A 100 14.03 1.67 5.20
N GLU A 101 14.73 2.79 5.33
CA GLU A 101 15.86 3.17 4.46
C GLU A 101 17.17 2.41 4.75
N SER A 102 17.30 1.76 5.91
CA SER A 102 18.54 1.06 6.27
C SER A 102 18.65 -0.30 5.57
N ILE A 103 19.47 -0.36 4.53
CA ILE A 103 19.88 -1.63 3.91
C ILE A 103 21.30 -1.91 4.30
N GLY A 104 21.53 -3.09 4.90
CA GLY A 104 22.89 -3.59 5.10
C GLY A 104 23.55 -3.87 3.74
N THR A 105 24.74 -3.30 3.52
CA THR A 105 25.61 -3.64 2.39
C THR A 105 26.29 -4.96 2.69
N ALA A 106 26.20 -5.92 1.76
CA ALA A 106 27.00 -7.14 1.79
C ALA A 106 28.25 -6.95 0.92
N ASP A 107 29.35 -7.60 1.29
CA ASP A 107 30.59 -7.56 0.50
C ASP A 107 30.35 -8.06 -0.94
N GLY A 108 30.89 -7.34 -1.90
CA GLY A 108 30.74 -7.67 -3.34
C GLY A 108 29.43 -7.19 -3.99
N ILE A 109 28.65 -6.36 -3.29
CA ILE A 109 27.43 -5.75 -3.83
C ILE A 109 27.57 -4.23 -3.84
N ASP A 110 27.41 -3.63 -5.01
CA ASP A 110 27.33 -2.18 -5.21
C ASP A 110 25.86 -1.78 -5.44
N ILE A 111 25.26 -1.09 -4.46
CA ILE A 111 23.87 -0.64 -4.54
C ILE A 111 23.81 0.74 -5.19
N GLU A 112 23.19 0.82 -6.35
CA GLU A 112 23.05 2.06 -7.12
C GLU A 112 21.79 2.86 -6.75
N MET A 113 20.68 2.18 -6.47
CA MET A 113 19.42 2.82 -6.14
C MET A 113 18.54 1.88 -5.31
N VAL A 114 17.91 2.44 -4.30
CA VAL A 114 16.85 1.77 -3.54
C VAL A 114 15.60 2.62 -3.60
N LYS A 115 14.47 1.98 -3.89
CA LYS A 115 13.15 2.58 -3.82
C LYS A 115 12.25 1.73 -2.97
N PHE A 116 11.43 2.36 -2.16
CA PHE A 116 10.45 1.66 -1.36
C PHE A 116 9.12 2.41 -1.36
N GLU A 117 8.05 1.64 -1.22
CA GLU A 117 6.70 2.15 -1.03
C GLU A 117 6.01 1.33 0.06
N LEU A 118 5.21 1.99 0.86
CA LEU A 118 4.33 1.36 1.83
C LEU A 118 2.89 1.61 1.37
N VAL A 119 2.29 0.58 0.81
CA VAL A 119 0.95 0.66 0.21
C VAL A 119 -0.11 0.25 1.22
N GLY A 120 -1.22 0.97 1.26
CA GLY A 120 -2.32 0.69 2.18
C GLY A 120 -1.96 0.95 3.64
N GLU A 121 -1.21 1.99 3.91
CA GLU A 121 -0.81 2.38 5.26
C GLU A 121 -1.99 2.55 6.20
N ARG A 122 -1.90 1.90 7.35
CA ARG A 122 -2.87 2.04 8.45
C ARG A 122 -2.15 2.41 9.72
N TYR A 123 -2.57 3.49 10.32
CA TYR A 123 -2.06 3.99 11.58
C TYR A 123 -3.10 3.80 12.67
N SER A 124 -2.65 3.34 13.84
CA SER A 124 -3.49 3.21 15.02
C SER A 124 -2.72 3.70 16.23
N LEU A 125 -3.37 4.45 17.10
CA LEU A 125 -2.82 4.79 18.41
C LEU A 125 -3.26 3.72 19.39
N LEU A 126 -2.30 2.97 19.94
CA LEU A 126 -2.53 1.93 20.93
C LEU A 126 -2.13 2.41 22.30
N PHE A 127 -2.96 2.19 23.30
CA PHE A 127 -2.62 2.39 24.70
C PHE A 127 -2.19 1.04 25.29
N PHE A 128 -0.90 0.96 25.63
CA PHE A 128 -0.28 -0.25 26.13
C PHE A 128 -0.28 -0.27 27.65
N PRO A 129 -0.75 -1.33 28.34
CA PRO A 129 -0.85 -1.38 29.79
C PRO A 129 0.48 -1.73 30.45
N PHE A 130 0.81 -0.98 31.51
CA PHE A 130 1.92 -1.25 32.43
C PHE A 130 1.42 -1.23 33.87
N TYR A 131 1.95 -2.14 34.68
CA TYR A 131 1.85 -2.04 36.14
C TYR A 131 2.97 -1.16 36.65
N CYS A 132 2.64 -0.26 37.57
CA CYS A 132 3.54 0.68 38.16
C CYS A 132 3.52 0.48 39.67
N TYR A 133 4.63 -0.01 40.23
CA TYR A 133 4.75 -0.27 41.65
C TYR A 133 5.65 0.75 42.30
N ALA A 134 5.15 1.46 43.33
CA ALA A 134 5.94 2.35 44.13
C ALA A 134 6.78 1.54 45.15
N LEU A 135 8.08 1.64 45.06
CA LEU A 135 9.02 0.99 45.99
C LEU A 135 9.52 2.04 47.00
N LYS A 136 9.42 1.72 48.29
CA LYS A 136 10.04 2.51 49.35
C LYS A 136 11.37 1.86 49.70
N GLY A 137 12.47 2.56 49.44
CA GLY A 137 13.82 2.13 49.83
C GLY A 137 14.51 3.13 50.73
N SER A 138 15.67 2.77 51.29
CA SER A 138 16.49 3.65 52.13
C SER A 138 16.99 4.91 51.39
N LYS A 139 16.98 4.92 50.07
CA LYS A 139 17.41 6.03 49.20
C LYS A 139 16.26 6.87 48.63
N GLY A 140 15.02 6.67 49.09
CA GLY A 140 13.86 7.41 48.61
C GLY A 140 12.79 6.52 47.95
N LYS A 141 11.83 7.15 47.24
CA LYS A 141 10.79 6.47 46.48
C LYS A 141 11.29 6.19 45.08
N SER A 142 11.25 4.95 44.65
CA SER A 142 11.48 4.55 43.24
C SER A 142 10.25 3.83 42.70
N MET A 143 10.07 3.86 41.39
CA MET A 143 8.99 3.11 40.74
C MET A 143 9.54 1.96 39.92
N LEU A 144 8.90 0.81 40.04
CA LEU A 144 9.13 -0.36 39.22
C LEU A 144 8.05 -0.43 38.16
N LEU A 145 8.46 -0.47 36.87
CA LEU A 145 7.56 -0.65 35.76
C LEU A 145 7.56 -2.10 35.28
N VAL A 146 6.39 -2.67 35.14
CA VAL A 146 6.20 -4.06 34.69
C VAL A 146 5.26 -4.06 33.49
N ASP A 147 5.67 -4.69 32.40
CA ASP A 147 4.81 -4.93 31.25
C ASP A 147 3.63 -5.81 31.68
N ALA A 148 2.40 -5.29 31.53
CA ALA A 148 1.20 -5.97 32.00
C ALA A 148 0.80 -7.20 31.17
N LEU A 149 1.38 -7.39 29.98
CA LEU A 149 1.11 -8.52 29.10
C LEU A 149 2.15 -9.64 29.28
N SER A 150 3.43 -9.28 29.31
CA SER A 150 4.52 -10.25 29.43
C SER A 150 4.95 -10.51 30.87
N HIS A 151 4.49 -9.70 31.83
CA HIS A 151 4.89 -9.66 33.23
C HIS A 151 6.41 -9.46 33.45
N LYS A 152 7.10 -8.97 32.42
CA LYS A 152 8.53 -8.68 32.53
C LYS A 152 8.78 -7.33 33.18
N VAL A 153 9.72 -7.33 34.12
CA VAL A 153 10.20 -6.09 34.74
C VAL A 153 11.00 -5.32 33.71
N ILE A 154 10.63 -4.05 33.53
CA ILE A 154 11.37 -3.09 32.70
C ILE A 154 12.31 -2.35 33.63
N LYS A 155 13.62 -2.50 33.40
CA LYS A 155 14.64 -1.80 34.17
C LYS A 155 14.58 -0.30 33.85
N GLY A 156 14.21 0.51 34.84
CA GLY A 156 14.24 1.96 34.77
C GLY A 156 13.70 2.53 36.08
N THR A 157 14.28 3.61 36.58
CA THR A 157 13.70 4.42 37.60
C THR A 157 12.85 5.48 36.93
N VAL A 158 11.54 5.38 37.09
CA VAL A 158 10.59 6.36 36.56
C VAL A 158 10.25 7.35 37.65
N ASP A 159 10.29 8.65 37.37
CA ASP A 159 9.82 9.65 38.29
C ASP A 159 8.29 9.64 38.36
N VAL A 160 7.75 9.48 39.58
CA VAL A 160 6.29 9.41 39.81
C VAL A 160 5.60 10.70 39.42
N ASP A 161 6.25 11.84 39.61
CA ASP A 161 5.64 13.15 39.38
C ASP A 161 5.55 13.47 37.90
N GLU A 162 6.43 12.91 37.07
CA GLU A 162 6.34 12.98 35.60
C GLU A 162 5.18 12.16 35.02
N ILE A 163 4.83 11.04 35.65
CA ILE A 163 3.66 10.23 35.20
C ILE A 163 2.37 10.96 35.60
N LYS A 164 2.31 11.55 36.80
CA LYS A 164 1.11 12.23 37.28
C LYS A 164 0.84 13.57 36.59
N GLY A 165 1.89 14.18 36.04
CA GLY A 165 1.86 15.58 35.59
C GLY A 165 1.14 15.86 34.28
N ASN A 166 0.74 14.83 33.51
CA ASN A 166 0.14 15.06 32.19
C ASN A 166 -1.07 14.17 31.96
N PRO A 167 -2.26 14.55 32.39
CA PRO A 167 -3.47 13.92 31.91
C PRO A 167 -3.54 14.07 30.37
N VAL A 168 -3.91 13.00 29.69
CA VAL A 168 -4.24 13.06 28.27
C VAL A 168 -5.24 14.19 28.09
N GLY A 169 -4.85 15.24 27.35
CA GLY A 169 -5.80 16.28 26.99
C GLY A 169 -7.02 15.65 26.34
N ASP A 170 -8.20 16.19 26.56
CA ASP A 170 -9.51 15.62 26.19
C ASP A 170 -9.71 15.33 24.69
N LYS A 171 -8.70 15.60 23.88
CA LYS A 171 -8.74 15.38 22.42
C LYS A 171 -7.84 14.22 22.02
N ILE A 172 -8.17 13.00 22.46
CA ILE A 172 -7.76 11.81 21.70
C ILE A 172 -8.52 11.87 20.38
N PRO A 173 -7.85 11.78 19.22
CA PRO A 173 -8.55 11.74 17.95
C PRO A 173 -9.27 10.39 17.81
N TYR A 174 -10.37 10.29 18.55
CA TYR A 174 -11.28 9.15 18.48
C TYR A 174 -12.19 9.37 17.25
N ARG A 175 -12.10 8.50 16.29
CA ARG A 175 -13.12 8.41 15.24
C ARG A 175 -14.20 7.48 15.76
N PRO A 176 -15.43 7.97 15.98
CA PRO A 176 -16.52 7.11 16.35
C PRO A 176 -16.77 6.05 15.27
N LEU A 177 -17.28 4.91 15.65
CA LEU A 177 -17.76 3.93 14.68
C LEU A 177 -18.98 4.53 13.97
N TRP A 178 -18.92 4.58 12.66
CA TRP A 178 -20.01 4.99 11.80
C TRP A 178 -20.71 3.75 11.27
N PHE A 179 -22.04 3.80 11.28
CA PHE A 179 -22.87 2.80 10.62
C PHE A 179 -23.50 3.46 9.41
N LEU A 180 -23.11 3.00 8.22
CA LEU A 180 -23.76 3.40 6.99
C LEU A 180 -24.80 2.33 6.61
N PRO A 181 -25.99 2.70 6.14
CA PRO A 181 -26.87 1.77 5.47
C PRO A 181 -26.11 1.12 4.31
N PHE A 182 -26.17 -0.20 4.19
CA PHE A 182 -25.48 -0.93 3.13
C PHE A 182 -26.35 -0.98 1.86
N THR A 183 -26.83 0.21 1.45
CA THR A 183 -27.76 0.44 0.34
C THR A 183 -27.19 1.45 -0.64
N CYS A 184 -27.57 1.34 -1.90
CA CYS A 184 -27.18 2.26 -2.95
C CYS A 184 -27.78 3.66 -2.72
N PRO A 185 -26.95 4.73 -2.62
CA PRO A 185 -27.47 6.09 -2.43
C PRO A 185 -28.35 6.59 -3.57
N ASN A 186 -28.20 6.03 -4.78
CA ASN A 186 -28.96 6.45 -5.95
C ASN A 186 -30.35 5.82 -6.04
N CYS A 187 -30.48 4.50 -5.79
CA CYS A 187 -31.72 3.79 -6.03
C CYS A 187 -32.27 3.05 -4.79
N GLY A 188 -31.54 3.06 -3.66
CA GLY A 188 -31.95 2.41 -2.42
C GLY A 188 -31.81 0.89 -2.41
N TRP A 189 -31.32 0.26 -3.50
CA TRP A 189 -31.11 -1.19 -3.56
C TRP A 189 -29.98 -1.64 -2.64
N ASP A 190 -30.11 -2.79 -1.99
CA ASP A 190 -29.07 -3.33 -1.14
C ASP A 190 -27.81 -3.69 -1.95
N PHE A 191 -26.64 -3.38 -1.40
CA PHE A 191 -25.41 -3.85 -2.01
C PHE A 191 -25.20 -5.34 -1.74
N PRO A 192 -24.60 -6.09 -2.69
CA PRO A 192 -24.18 -7.46 -2.42
C PRO A 192 -23.15 -7.49 -1.29
N LEU A 193 -23.31 -8.42 -0.33
CA LEU A 193 -22.44 -8.53 0.83
C LEU A 193 -21.04 -9.05 0.43
N LYS A 194 -20.15 -8.13 0.17
CA LYS A 194 -18.74 -8.38 -0.18
C LYS A 194 -17.82 -7.73 0.86
N PRO A 195 -17.44 -8.44 1.94
CA PRO A 195 -16.85 -7.84 3.14
C PRO A 195 -15.52 -7.11 2.90
N HIS A 196 -14.83 -7.45 1.84
CA HIS A 196 -13.51 -6.91 1.53
C HIS A 196 -13.51 -5.93 0.36
N ALA A 197 -14.60 -5.81 -0.37
CA ALA A 197 -14.72 -4.86 -1.47
C ALA A 197 -14.58 -3.43 -0.97
N LYS A 198 -13.77 -2.64 -1.69
CA LYS A 198 -13.58 -1.20 -1.43
C LYS A 198 -14.54 -0.34 -2.22
N ILE A 199 -15.13 -0.91 -3.27
CA ILE A 199 -16.08 -0.26 -4.14
C ILE A 199 -17.22 -1.24 -4.33
N HIS A 200 -18.45 -0.75 -4.15
CA HIS A 200 -19.67 -1.50 -4.32
C HIS A 200 -20.36 -1.07 -5.61
N VAL A 201 -20.58 -2.00 -6.53
CA VAL A 201 -21.35 -1.76 -7.75
C VAL A 201 -22.77 -2.18 -7.47
N CYS A 202 -23.71 -1.28 -7.67
CA CYS A 202 -25.13 -1.56 -7.50
C CYS A 202 -25.65 -2.41 -8.66
N GLU A 203 -26.24 -3.56 -8.37
CA GLU A 203 -26.78 -4.48 -9.38
C GLU A 203 -28.04 -3.91 -10.06
N SER A 204 -28.77 -3.02 -9.38
CA SER A 204 -29.99 -2.41 -9.91
C SER A 204 -29.74 -1.25 -10.87
N CYS A 205 -28.86 -0.29 -10.48
CA CYS A 205 -28.63 0.93 -11.27
C CYS A 205 -27.24 1.02 -11.89
N ALA A 206 -26.40 0.00 -11.71
CA ALA A 206 -25.03 -0.10 -12.23
C ALA A 206 -24.11 1.09 -11.83
N GLN A 207 -24.42 1.81 -10.74
CA GLN A 207 -23.52 2.84 -10.22
C GLN A 207 -22.55 2.24 -9.21
N ALA A 208 -21.30 2.72 -9.24
CA ALA A 208 -20.26 2.29 -8.31
C ALA A 208 -20.03 3.33 -7.20
N TRP A 209 -19.85 2.84 -5.98
CA TRP A 209 -19.76 3.65 -4.78
C TRP A 209 -18.60 3.21 -3.88
N GLN A 210 -17.92 4.18 -3.30
CA GLN A 210 -16.88 3.97 -2.29
C GLN A 210 -17.27 4.65 -0.99
N GLU A 211 -17.09 3.96 0.14
CA GLU A 211 -17.18 4.62 1.44
C GLU A 211 -15.96 5.54 1.63
N GLN A 212 -16.21 6.79 1.98
CA GLN A 212 -15.19 7.78 2.28
C GLN A 212 -15.66 8.72 3.38
N GLY A 213 -15.07 8.58 4.57
CA GLY A 213 -15.32 9.50 5.69
C GLY A 213 -16.72 9.42 6.30
N GLY A 214 -17.41 8.30 6.14
CA GLY A 214 -18.77 8.08 6.67
C GLY A 214 -19.88 8.35 5.67
N GLU A 215 -19.54 8.52 4.39
CA GLU A 215 -20.49 8.74 3.29
C GLU A 215 -20.10 7.89 2.08
N TYR A 216 -21.07 7.66 1.19
CA TYR A 216 -20.80 7.03 -0.11
C TYR A 216 -20.49 8.10 -1.16
N VAL A 217 -19.34 7.94 -1.82
CA VAL A 217 -18.92 8.78 -2.95
C VAL A 217 -18.97 7.96 -4.23
N SER A 218 -19.59 8.55 -5.27
CA SER A 218 -19.66 7.90 -6.58
C SER A 218 -18.26 7.74 -7.21
N VAL A 219 -18.01 6.56 -7.78
CA VAL A 219 -16.76 6.22 -8.47
C VAL A 219 -17.03 6.02 -9.95
N PRO A 220 -16.45 6.85 -10.84
CA PRO A 220 -16.60 6.65 -12.27
C PRO A 220 -15.90 5.38 -12.71
N TYR A 221 -16.60 4.55 -13.47
CA TYR A 221 -16.01 3.34 -14.03
C TYR A 221 -16.41 3.11 -15.50
N ARG A 222 -15.67 2.24 -16.16
CA ARG A 222 -15.94 1.71 -17.49
C ARG A 222 -15.55 0.23 -17.54
N VAL A 223 -16.05 -0.43 -18.56
CA VAL A 223 -15.70 -1.82 -18.88
C VAL A 223 -15.09 -1.82 -20.27
N ALA A 224 -14.00 -2.53 -20.47
CA ALA A 224 -13.45 -2.73 -21.80
C ALA A 224 -14.31 -3.77 -22.54
N ALA A 225 -14.57 -3.52 -23.81
CA ALA A 225 -15.29 -4.47 -24.66
C ALA A 225 -14.48 -5.77 -24.77
N ALA A 226 -15.14 -6.88 -24.62
CA ALA A 226 -14.58 -8.19 -24.97
C ALA A 226 -14.64 -8.40 -26.48
N ASP A 227 -13.76 -9.25 -27.01
CA ASP A 227 -13.88 -9.70 -28.39
C ASP A 227 -15.16 -10.55 -28.56
N ASP A 228 -15.83 -10.40 -29.72
CA ASP A 228 -17.12 -11.02 -30.05
C ASP A 228 -16.99 -12.53 -30.28
N SER A 229 -16.43 -13.27 -29.34
CA SER A 229 -16.43 -14.73 -29.36
C SER A 229 -17.70 -15.24 -28.68
N SER A 230 -18.72 -15.56 -29.47
CA SER A 230 -19.97 -16.13 -28.98
C SER A 230 -19.72 -17.43 -28.18
N GLY A 231 -20.29 -17.48 -26.97
CA GLY A 231 -20.23 -18.65 -26.09
C GLY A 231 -19.05 -18.71 -25.09
N VAL A 232 -18.27 -17.64 -24.97
CA VAL A 232 -17.20 -17.54 -23.98
C VAL A 232 -17.71 -16.76 -22.76
N SER A 233 -17.48 -17.29 -21.55
CA SER A 233 -17.68 -16.58 -20.30
C SER A 233 -16.48 -15.71 -19.99
N TRP A 234 -16.70 -14.42 -19.82
CA TRP A 234 -15.67 -13.45 -19.53
C TRP A 234 -15.55 -13.17 -18.04
N LYS A 235 -14.31 -13.09 -17.55
CA LYS A 235 -13.97 -12.65 -16.20
C LYS A 235 -13.43 -11.23 -16.25
N TYR A 236 -14.19 -10.30 -15.72
CA TYR A 236 -13.83 -8.89 -15.74
C TYR A 236 -13.05 -8.54 -14.47
N LEU A 237 -11.73 -8.34 -14.61
CA LEU A 237 -10.84 -7.96 -13.50
C LEU A 237 -10.71 -6.44 -13.42
N PRO A 238 -10.86 -5.84 -12.22
CA PRO A 238 -10.78 -4.40 -12.04
C PRO A 238 -9.34 -3.89 -12.03
N PHE A 239 -9.12 -2.75 -12.70
CA PHE A 239 -7.88 -1.99 -12.70
C PHE A 239 -8.17 -0.52 -12.46
N TRP A 240 -7.35 0.14 -11.67
CA TRP A 240 -7.28 1.59 -11.68
C TRP A 240 -6.47 2.05 -12.88
N ARG A 241 -7.09 2.80 -13.77
CA ARG A 241 -6.42 3.54 -14.85
C ARG A 241 -6.14 4.95 -14.35
N LEU A 242 -4.88 5.20 -14.03
CA LEU A 242 -4.40 6.45 -13.48
C LEU A 242 -3.67 7.22 -14.56
N THR A 243 -4.23 8.36 -14.98
CA THR A 243 -3.52 9.29 -15.88
C THR A 243 -2.59 10.15 -15.05
N ALA A 244 -1.30 10.12 -15.35
CA ALA A 244 -0.30 10.84 -14.58
C ALA A 244 0.81 11.43 -15.46
N ALA A 245 1.43 12.50 -14.95
CA ALA A 245 2.71 12.99 -15.44
C ALA A 245 3.83 12.53 -14.50
N ILE A 246 4.98 12.20 -15.07
CA ILE A 246 6.19 11.90 -14.32
C ILE A 246 7.04 13.15 -14.25
N LYS A 247 7.33 13.66 -13.06
CA LYS A 247 8.18 14.84 -12.84
C LYS A 247 9.48 14.40 -12.18
N SER A 248 10.62 14.87 -12.69
CA SER A 248 11.93 14.65 -12.09
C SER A 248 12.76 15.92 -12.22
N GLY A 249 13.04 16.58 -11.09
CA GLY A 249 13.63 17.92 -11.08
C GLY A 249 12.80 18.93 -11.86
N GLN A 250 13.40 19.52 -12.90
CA GLN A 250 12.72 20.47 -13.80
C GLN A 250 12.04 19.79 -15.00
N ALA A 251 12.34 18.52 -15.25
CA ALA A 251 11.77 17.77 -16.37
C ALA A 251 10.39 17.21 -16.02
N GLN A 252 9.48 17.23 -17.01
CA GLN A 252 8.16 16.66 -16.87
C GLN A 252 7.79 15.88 -18.12
N TYR A 253 7.35 14.64 -17.95
CA TYR A 253 6.94 13.70 -18.99
C TYR A 253 5.44 13.49 -18.87
N ARG A 254 4.67 13.92 -19.87
CA ARG A 254 3.20 13.88 -19.87
C ARG A 254 2.63 13.01 -20.96
N THR A 255 3.32 12.98 -22.11
CA THR A 255 2.84 12.32 -23.32
C THR A 255 3.44 10.93 -23.47
N LEU A 256 2.79 10.09 -24.25
CA LEU A 256 3.32 8.75 -24.57
C LEU A 256 4.63 8.83 -25.35
N LYS A 257 4.85 9.86 -26.15
CA LYS A 257 6.13 10.05 -26.83
C LYS A 257 7.26 10.14 -25.80
N GLU A 258 7.12 11.02 -24.83
CA GLU A 258 8.10 11.21 -23.74
C GLU A 258 8.24 9.97 -22.87
N PHE A 259 7.13 9.27 -22.61
CA PHE A 259 7.14 8.02 -21.85
C PHE A 259 7.96 6.92 -22.55
N PHE A 260 7.82 6.77 -23.87
CA PHE A 260 8.58 5.75 -24.62
C PHE A 260 10.06 6.13 -24.82
N GLU A 261 10.42 7.40 -24.63
CA GLU A 261 11.83 7.79 -24.53
C GLU A 261 12.47 7.29 -23.21
N LEU A 262 11.67 7.20 -22.13
CA LEU A 262 12.11 6.64 -20.85
C LEU A 262 12.04 5.10 -20.82
N PHE A 263 10.97 4.55 -21.40
CA PHE A 263 10.66 3.12 -21.37
C PHE A 263 10.46 2.61 -22.82
N PRO A 264 11.54 2.46 -23.60
CA PRO A 264 11.44 2.13 -25.02
C PRO A 264 10.77 0.78 -25.26
N LEU A 265 9.93 0.76 -26.29
CA LEU A 265 9.32 -0.46 -26.82
C LEU A 265 10.09 -0.96 -28.06
N PRO A 266 10.06 -2.29 -28.32
CA PRO A 266 10.75 -2.87 -29.48
C PRO A 266 10.20 -2.42 -30.86
N ARG A 267 8.96 -1.90 -30.90
CA ARG A 267 8.31 -1.41 -32.12
C ARG A 267 7.89 0.04 -31.93
N VAL A 268 8.27 0.89 -32.87
CA VAL A 268 7.90 2.31 -32.88
C VAL A 268 6.44 2.41 -33.31
N MET A 269 5.62 3.04 -32.48
CA MET A 269 4.27 3.48 -32.86
C MET A 269 4.36 4.84 -33.55
N ASP A 270 3.33 5.19 -34.33
CA ASP A 270 3.27 6.46 -35.06
C ASP A 270 3.46 7.68 -34.12
N GLY A 271 4.46 8.52 -34.44
CA GLY A 271 4.96 9.55 -33.54
C GLY A 271 3.98 10.69 -33.23
N ASP A 272 3.06 11.03 -34.14
CA ASP A 272 2.15 12.18 -33.95
C ASP A 272 0.94 11.85 -33.06
N SER A 273 0.46 10.60 -33.13
CA SER A 273 -0.60 10.15 -32.21
C SER A 273 -0.10 10.07 -30.75
N LEU A 274 1.18 9.75 -30.56
CA LEU A 274 1.79 9.63 -29.22
C LEU A 274 1.93 10.97 -28.49
N LYS A 275 2.09 12.08 -29.21
CA LYS A 275 2.18 13.43 -28.63
C LYS A 275 0.85 13.88 -28.00
N LYS A 276 -0.28 13.34 -28.46
CA LYS A 276 -1.62 13.70 -27.99
C LYS A 276 -2.15 12.81 -26.87
N ARG A 277 -1.50 11.70 -26.61
CA ARG A 277 -1.93 10.72 -25.60
C ARG A 277 -1.16 10.90 -24.29
N ASN A 278 -1.89 10.87 -23.17
CA ASN A 278 -1.31 10.96 -21.84
C ASN A 278 -0.84 9.59 -21.35
N ILE A 279 0.12 9.60 -20.42
CA ILE A 279 0.63 8.41 -19.74
C ILE A 279 -0.46 7.87 -18.82
N CYS A 280 -0.73 6.57 -18.90
CA CYS A 280 -1.64 5.87 -18.02
C CYS A 280 -0.94 4.72 -17.28
N PHE A 281 -1.15 4.64 -15.98
CA PHE A 281 -0.75 3.49 -15.17
C PHE A 281 -1.97 2.58 -14.98
N TYR A 282 -1.80 1.29 -15.24
CA TYR A 282 -2.84 0.27 -15.05
C TYR A 282 -2.53 -0.53 -13.80
N VAL A 283 -3.14 -0.13 -12.69
CA VAL A 283 -2.90 -0.72 -11.38
C VAL A 283 -3.96 -1.77 -11.07
N PRO A 284 -3.58 -3.05 -10.88
CA PRO A 284 -4.52 -4.11 -10.51
C PRO A 284 -5.25 -3.79 -9.21
N ALA A 285 -6.57 -3.95 -9.22
CA ALA A 285 -7.42 -3.64 -8.06
C ALA A 285 -8.15 -4.85 -7.49
N PHE A 286 -7.88 -6.05 -7.99
CA PHE A 286 -8.40 -7.32 -7.52
C PHE A 286 -7.50 -7.95 -6.44
N ARG A 287 -7.94 -9.04 -5.82
CA ARG A 287 -7.19 -9.75 -4.79
C ARG A 287 -5.99 -10.50 -5.38
N ILE A 288 -4.80 -10.20 -4.86
CA ILE A 288 -3.52 -10.70 -5.37
C ILE A 288 -2.94 -11.74 -4.41
N ARG A 289 -2.52 -12.91 -4.94
CA ARG A 289 -1.76 -13.94 -4.22
C ARG A 289 -0.27 -13.87 -4.53
N ASP A 290 0.10 -13.77 -5.81
CA ASP A 290 1.49 -13.60 -6.23
C ASP A 290 1.73 -12.18 -6.73
N VAL A 291 2.28 -11.37 -5.84
CA VAL A 291 2.61 -9.96 -6.11
C VAL A 291 3.57 -9.82 -7.29
N ARG A 292 4.54 -10.73 -7.47
CA ARG A 292 5.55 -10.61 -8.53
C ARG A 292 4.96 -10.89 -9.91
N ALA A 293 4.11 -11.91 -9.99
CA ALA A 293 3.43 -12.24 -11.26
C ALA A 293 2.49 -11.10 -11.69
N VAL A 294 1.73 -10.54 -10.73
CA VAL A 294 0.79 -9.44 -10.99
C VAL A 294 1.53 -8.13 -11.28
N ASP A 295 2.61 -7.83 -10.56
CA ASP A 295 3.46 -6.66 -10.85
C ASP A 295 4.05 -6.73 -12.25
N LYS A 296 4.58 -7.89 -12.66
CA LYS A 296 5.10 -8.11 -14.02
C LYS A 296 4.02 -7.89 -15.09
N PHE A 297 2.82 -8.43 -14.88
CA PHE A 297 1.68 -8.25 -15.78
C PHE A 297 1.29 -6.76 -15.88
N ALA A 298 1.09 -6.08 -14.75
CA ALA A 298 0.69 -4.68 -14.70
C ALA A 298 1.74 -3.74 -15.30
N ALA A 299 3.03 -4.03 -15.08
CA ALA A 299 4.13 -3.30 -15.69
C ALA A 299 4.15 -3.47 -17.22
N GLN A 300 3.90 -4.69 -17.75
CA GLN A 300 3.78 -4.92 -19.18
C GLN A 300 2.59 -4.17 -19.78
N LEU A 301 1.42 -4.23 -19.14
CA LEU A 301 0.22 -3.51 -19.55
C LEU A 301 0.45 -1.99 -19.59
N THR A 302 1.05 -1.45 -18.51
CA THR A 302 1.40 -0.03 -18.43
C THR A 302 2.43 0.37 -19.49
N ARG A 303 3.45 -0.43 -19.75
CA ARG A 303 4.43 -0.14 -20.81
C ARG A 303 3.82 -0.15 -22.21
N LYS A 304 2.87 -1.05 -22.47
CA LYS A 304 2.23 -1.13 -23.79
C LYS A 304 1.26 0.00 -24.10
N GLN A 305 0.71 0.64 -23.03
CA GLN A 305 -0.26 1.75 -23.18
C GLN A 305 -1.42 1.44 -24.14
N PRO A 306 -2.14 0.32 -23.94
CA PRO A 306 -3.19 -0.08 -24.87
C PRO A 306 -4.32 0.93 -24.93
N GLN A 307 -5.05 0.93 -26.03
CA GLN A 307 -6.31 1.66 -26.19
C GLN A 307 -7.44 0.64 -26.12
N PHE A 308 -8.16 0.67 -25.00
CA PHE A 308 -9.33 -0.18 -24.85
C PHE A 308 -10.57 0.49 -25.45
N THR A 309 -11.36 -0.27 -26.19
CA THR A 309 -12.73 0.14 -26.52
C THR A 309 -13.56 0.03 -25.25
N GLU A 310 -14.03 1.17 -24.73
CA GLU A 310 -14.74 1.25 -23.46
C GLU A 310 -16.26 1.30 -23.69
N THR A 311 -17.00 0.51 -22.94
CA THR A 311 -18.48 0.45 -22.99
C THR A 311 -19.08 0.53 -21.57
N ALA A 312 -20.41 0.67 -21.47
CA ALA A 312 -21.14 0.33 -20.26
C ALA A 312 -21.15 -1.21 -20.10
N PHE A 313 -21.20 -1.69 -18.88
CA PHE A 313 -21.32 -3.13 -18.64
C PHE A 313 -22.68 -3.62 -19.16
N SER A 314 -22.65 -4.51 -20.12
CA SER A 314 -23.81 -5.18 -20.70
C SER A 314 -23.55 -6.69 -20.79
N GLY A 315 -22.91 -7.24 -19.76
CA GLY A 315 -22.46 -8.64 -19.75
C GLY A 315 -23.62 -9.63 -19.84
N ASN A 316 -23.31 -10.82 -20.33
CA ASN A 316 -24.20 -11.97 -20.30
C ASN A 316 -24.34 -12.49 -18.85
N GLU A 317 -25.35 -13.31 -18.57
CA GLU A 317 -25.56 -13.94 -17.23
C GLU A 317 -24.34 -14.75 -16.75
N GLN A 318 -23.48 -15.17 -17.67
CA GLN A 318 -22.26 -15.96 -17.36
C GLN A 318 -21.01 -15.09 -17.09
N ASP A 319 -21.10 -13.79 -17.32
CA ASP A 319 -19.98 -12.87 -17.13
C ASP A 319 -19.86 -12.46 -15.66
N VAL A 320 -18.63 -12.46 -15.13
CA VAL A 320 -18.36 -12.17 -13.73
C VAL A 320 -17.55 -10.90 -13.59
N LEU A 321 -18.11 -9.90 -12.89
CA LEU A 321 -17.38 -8.72 -12.42
C LEU A 321 -16.74 -9.02 -11.06
N TYR A 322 -15.40 -9.03 -11.04
CA TYR A 322 -14.64 -9.24 -9.81
C TYR A 322 -14.57 -7.98 -8.96
N ASP A 323 -14.43 -8.19 -7.65
CA ASP A 323 -14.46 -7.14 -6.65
C ASP A 323 -13.21 -6.26 -6.67
N VAL A 324 -13.42 -5.00 -6.30
CA VAL A 324 -12.34 -4.02 -6.14
C VAL A 324 -11.79 -4.09 -4.72
N TRP A 325 -10.55 -4.54 -4.58
CA TRP A 325 -9.86 -4.69 -3.29
C TRP A 325 -8.91 -3.55 -2.95
N LEU A 326 -8.52 -2.75 -3.94
CA LEU A 326 -7.57 -1.67 -3.80
C LEU A 326 -8.29 -0.32 -3.89
N SER A 327 -8.13 0.55 -2.89
CA SER A 327 -8.66 1.91 -2.94
C SER A 327 -7.92 2.76 -3.98
N MET A 328 -8.52 3.86 -4.43
CA MET A 328 -7.85 4.81 -5.33
C MET A 328 -6.58 5.41 -4.70
N LYS A 329 -6.58 5.65 -3.39
CA LYS A 329 -5.40 6.13 -2.65
C LYS A 329 -4.26 5.13 -2.76
N ASP A 330 -4.53 3.87 -2.42
CA ASP A 330 -3.52 2.80 -2.43
C ASP A 330 -3.05 2.50 -3.86
N ALA A 331 -3.93 2.66 -4.87
CA ALA A 331 -3.57 2.52 -6.28
C ALA A 331 -2.58 3.59 -6.74
N LYS A 332 -2.67 4.82 -6.25
CA LYS A 332 -1.68 5.88 -6.53
C LYS A 332 -0.31 5.53 -5.95
N GLU A 333 -0.27 4.93 -4.77
CA GLU A 333 0.97 4.42 -4.17
C GLU A 333 1.54 3.24 -4.98
N MET A 334 0.69 2.30 -5.41
CA MET A 334 1.09 1.19 -6.29
C MET A 334 1.61 1.63 -7.66
N ALA A 335 1.21 2.78 -8.18
CA ALA A 335 1.74 3.31 -9.44
C ALA A 335 3.25 3.58 -9.36
N TYR A 336 3.78 3.95 -8.20
CA TYR A 336 5.23 4.07 -7.98
C TYR A 336 5.92 2.71 -8.04
N VAL A 337 5.30 1.66 -7.46
CA VAL A 337 5.82 0.29 -7.56
C VAL A 337 5.94 -0.12 -9.03
N LEU A 338 4.93 0.18 -9.85
CA LEU A 338 4.96 -0.09 -11.30
C LEU A 338 6.02 0.74 -12.04
N LEU A 339 6.21 2.01 -11.67
CA LEU A 339 7.25 2.85 -12.23
C LEU A 339 8.64 2.23 -12.02
N TYR A 340 8.92 1.76 -10.80
CA TYR A 340 10.16 1.07 -10.48
C TYR A 340 10.25 -0.30 -11.18
N SER A 341 9.12 -1.01 -11.30
CA SER A 341 9.05 -2.27 -12.04
C SER A 341 9.40 -2.13 -13.51
N MET A 342 8.99 -1.04 -14.15
CA MET A 342 9.29 -0.77 -15.55
C MET A 342 10.74 -0.33 -15.79
N THR A 343 11.42 0.18 -14.78
CA THR A 343 12.78 0.73 -14.89
C THR A 343 13.79 -0.36 -15.25
N ASN A 344 14.52 -0.17 -16.34
CA ASN A 344 15.56 -1.11 -16.78
C ASN A 344 16.80 -0.99 -15.89
N LYS A 345 17.31 -2.15 -15.44
CA LYS A 345 18.50 -2.25 -14.58
C LYS A 345 19.77 -1.70 -15.26
N ASP A 346 19.86 -1.78 -16.58
CA ASP A 346 21.06 -1.39 -17.35
C ASP A 346 20.98 0.05 -17.91
N HIS A 347 19.82 0.70 -17.85
CA HIS A 347 19.61 2.02 -18.45
C HIS A 347 19.81 3.14 -17.42
N LYS A 348 21.05 3.68 -17.33
CA LYS A 348 21.42 4.70 -16.34
C LYS A 348 20.51 5.93 -16.36
N LYS A 349 20.26 6.51 -17.55
CA LYS A 349 19.39 7.71 -17.68
C LYS A 349 18.02 7.52 -17.06
N THR A 350 17.38 6.37 -17.29
CA THR A 350 16.05 6.08 -16.70
C THR A 350 16.13 5.93 -15.19
N LYS A 351 17.19 5.26 -14.67
CA LYS A 351 17.40 5.15 -13.21
C LYS A 351 17.57 6.52 -12.55
N ASP A 352 18.34 7.42 -13.17
CA ASP A 352 18.58 8.76 -12.63
C ASP A 352 17.27 9.60 -12.61
N ILE A 353 16.44 9.51 -13.64
CA ILE A 353 15.14 10.18 -13.69
C ILE A 353 14.19 9.58 -12.64
N VAL A 354 14.09 8.26 -12.55
CA VAL A 354 13.17 7.57 -11.65
C VAL A 354 13.60 7.71 -10.18
N ARG A 355 14.88 7.99 -9.92
CA ARG A 355 15.40 8.20 -8.55
C ARG A 355 14.63 9.30 -7.81
N ASP A 356 14.33 10.41 -8.47
CA ASP A 356 13.68 11.56 -7.88
C ASP A 356 12.31 11.85 -8.51
N ALA A 357 11.72 10.81 -9.13
CA ALA A 357 10.45 10.96 -9.82
C ALA A 357 9.27 11.12 -8.86
N GLU A 358 8.42 12.09 -9.17
CA GLU A 358 7.11 12.30 -8.55
C GLU A 358 6.00 12.06 -9.59
N LEU A 359 4.95 11.34 -9.21
CA LEU A 359 3.78 11.13 -10.06
C LEU A 359 2.69 12.15 -9.75
N HIS A 360 2.39 12.99 -10.73
CA HIS A 360 1.31 13.97 -10.66
C HIS A 360 0.06 13.41 -11.35
N PHE A 361 -0.88 12.92 -10.56
CA PHE A 361 -2.12 12.30 -11.06
C PHE A 361 -3.13 13.37 -11.50
N VAL A 362 -3.57 13.27 -12.76
CA VAL A 362 -4.54 14.18 -13.36
C VAL A 362 -5.95 13.60 -13.30
N ASN A 363 -6.06 12.30 -13.53
CA ASN A 363 -7.33 11.60 -13.55
C ASN A 363 -7.16 10.16 -13.04
N ALA A 364 -8.21 9.64 -12.41
CA ALA A 364 -8.28 8.26 -11.95
C ALA A 364 -9.68 7.73 -12.23
N ARG A 365 -9.77 6.59 -12.92
CA ARG A 365 -11.03 5.87 -13.09
C ARG A 365 -10.82 4.36 -13.00
N LEU A 366 -11.86 3.69 -12.62
CA LEU A 366 -11.87 2.24 -12.56
C LEU A 366 -12.22 1.69 -13.95
N LEU A 367 -11.47 0.65 -14.37
CA LEU A 367 -11.65 -0.03 -15.63
C LEU A 367 -11.63 -1.53 -15.40
N TRP A 368 -12.71 -2.23 -15.76
CA TRP A 368 -12.73 -3.67 -15.79
C TRP A 368 -12.26 -4.16 -17.15
N LEU A 369 -11.28 -5.05 -17.15
CA LEU A 369 -10.75 -5.69 -18.37
C LEU A 369 -11.27 -7.12 -18.48
N PRO A 370 -11.70 -7.55 -19.66
CA PRO A 370 -12.19 -8.89 -19.90
C PRO A 370 -11.04 -9.89 -20.05
N PHE A 371 -11.13 -10.97 -19.29
CA PHE A 371 -10.20 -12.09 -19.34
C PHE A 371 -10.93 -13.39 -19.68
N MET A 372 -10.33 -14.17 -20.56
CA MET A 372 -10.77 -15.53 -20.87
C MET A 372 -9.87 -16.56 -20.20
N GLU A 373 -10.45 -17.61 -19.65
CA GLU A 373 -9.68 -18.72 -19.13
C GLU A 373 -9.12 -19.59 -20.26
N LYS A 374 -7.80 -19.79 -20.26
CA LYS A 374 -7.11 -20.68 -21.18
C LYS A 374 -6.11 -21.55 -20.42
N GLY A 375 -6.52 -22.73 -20.03
CA GLY A 375 -5.72 -23.61 -19.19
C GLY A 375 -5.43 -23.00 -17.81
N ILE A 376 -4.16 -22.84 -17.47
CA ILE A 376 -3.70 -22.24 -16.20
C ILE A 376 -3.60 -20.71 -16.26
N TYR A 377 -3.95 -20.10 -17.38
CA TYR A 377 -3.84 -18.66 -17.60
C TYR A 377 -5.20 -17.99 -17.75
N LEU A 378 -5.25 -16.73 -17.36
CA LEU A 378 -6.24 -15.75 -17.76
C LEU A 378 -5.61 -14.87 -18.82
N ARG A 379 -6.21 -14.80 -20.01
CA ARG A 379 -5.75 -13.96 -21.12
C ARG A 379 -6.66 -12.77 -21.29
N GLU A 380 -6.07 -11.60 -21.31
CA GLU A 380 -6.79 -10.35 -21.58
C GLU A 380 -7.14 -10.28 -23.07
N SER A 381 -8.39 -9.91 -23.37
CA SER A 381 -9.01 -9.99 -24.68
C SER A 381 -8.25 -9.23 -25.78
N GLN A 382 -7.90 -7.97 -25.55
CA GLN A 382 -7.38 -7.07 -26.60
C GLN A 382 -5.84 -7.07 -26.69
N THR A 383 -5.13 -7.38 -25.61
CA THR A 383 -3.66 -7.34 -25.57
C THR A 383 -3.03 -8.73 -25.67
N ASP A 384 -3.82 -9.77 -25.49
CA ASP A 384 -3.39 -11.17 -25.34
C ASP A 384 -2.36 -11.40 -24.20
N PHE A 385 -2.25 -10.44 -23.27
CA PHE A 385 -1.41 -10.64 -22.11
C PHE A 385 -2.01 -11.69 -21.18
N ALA A 386 -1.14 -12.52 -20.62
CA ALA A 386 -1.55 -13.65 -19.81
C ALA A 386 -1.12 -13.46 -18.35
N LEU A 387 -2.04 -13.75 -17.42
CA LEU A 387 -1.82 -13.81 -15.99
C LEU A 387 -2.12 -15.25 -15.53
N GLN A 388 -1.26 -15.81 -14.68
CA GLN A 388 -1.52 -17.13 -14.09
C GLN A 388 -2.72 -17.06 -13.13
N LYS A 389 -3.64 -18.02 -13.21
CA LYS A 389 -4.82 -18.07 -12.32
C LYS A 389 -4.46 -18.12 -10.84
N ASN A 390 -3.39 -18.85 -10.49
CA ASN A 390 -2.94 -18.98 -9.11
C ASN A 390 -2.28 -17.70 -8.55
N ALA A 391 -1.97 -16.72 -9.41
CA ALA A 391 -1.45 -15.42 -8.98
C ALA A 391 -2.51 -14.51 -8.38
N ILE A 392 -3.78 -14.82 -8.59
CA ILE A 392 -4.92 -14.07 -8.07
C ILE A 392 -5.87 -14.99 -7.31
N GLU A 393 -6.72 -14.40 -6.50
CA GLU A 393 -7.80 -15.11 -5.82
C GLU A 393 -9.10 -14.80 -6.55
N LEU A 394 -9.65 -15.84 -7.17
CA LEU A 394 -10.95 -15.83 -7.84
C LEU A 394 -11.92 -16.52 -6.85
N ASP A 395 -12.59 -15.75 -6.02
CA ASP A 395 -13.64 -16.26 -5.12
C ASP A 395 -14.95 -16.39 -5.88
#